data_559d16e7d13335120428e34f5c074479
#
_entry.id   559d16e7d13335120428e34f5c074479
#
_cell.length_a   1.000
_cell.length_b   1.000
_cell.length_c   1.000
_cell.angle_alpha   90.00
_cell.angle_beta   90.00
_cell.angle_gamma   90.00
#
_symmetry.space_group_name_H-M   'P 1'
#
loop_
_entity.id
_entity.type
_entity.pdbx_description
1 polymer ?
#
loop_
_entity_poly.entity_id
_entity_poly.type
_entity_poly.pdbx_seq_one_letter_code
_entity_poly.pdbx_strand_id
1 'polypeptide(L)'
;MANYLPITMGIGRKARSAHSDSNINEIKQKVFERDDHTCKCCGFKSQKYQDVLFKNGNASDTKAENMLTTCIFCHQCFNLDAVSEMRSGLLIWLPEIQQYQLHHLARAIYVARISQGPMADAARRSLDVLMGRREEAKERLGTDDPRILSMVLKP
;
A
#
# COMPACT_ATOMS: atom_id res chain seq x y z
N MET A 1 11.83 16.18 11.28
CA MET A 1 10.63 15.59 10.64
C MET A 1 11.09 14.45 9.75
N ALA A 2 10.48 13.26 9.85
CA ALA A 2 10.83 12.17 8.98
C ALA A 2 10.43 12.51 7.54
N ASN A 3 11.37 12.40 6.63
CA ASN A 3 11.16 12.71 5.22
C ASN A 3 10.62 11.44 4.53
N TYR A 4 9.29 11.25 4.58
CA TYR A 4 8.64 10.09 3.95
C TYR A 4 8.55 10.27 2.45
N LEU A 5 8.66 9.14 1.72
CA LEU A 5 8.42 9.13 0.29
C LEU A 5 6.93 9.40 0.02
N PRO A 6 6.57 10.35 -0.86
CA PRO A 6 5.18 10.58 -1.23
C PRO A 6 4.54 9.31 -1.80
N ILE A 7 3.31 9.03 -1.36
CA ILE A 7 2.52 7.92 -1.89
C ILE A 7 1.72 8.45 -3.06
N THR A 8 1.97 7.88 -4.24
CA THR A 8 1.22 8.18 -5.47
C THR A 8 0.47 6.95 -5.93
N MET A 9 -0.68 7.13 -6.56
CA MET A 9 -1.38 6.04 -7.20
C MET A 9 -0.66 5.67 -8.49
N GLY A 10 -0.43 4.39 -8.72
CA GLY A 10 0.31 3.91 -9.87
C GLY A 10 -0.06 2.50 -10.27
N ILE A 11 0.48 2.09 -11.40
CA ILE A 11 0.34 0.74 -11.96
C ILE A 11 1.67 0.05 -11.85
N GLY A 12 1.66 -1.14 -11.23
CA GLY A 12 2.84 -2.00 -11.18
C GLY A 12 3.21 -2.49 -12.57
N ARG A 13 4.45 -2.28 -13.01
CA ARG A 13 4.94 -2.98 -14.19
C ARG A 13 5.24 -4.41 -13.76
N LYS A 14 4.45 -5.39 -14.28
CA LYS A 14 4.74 -6.81 -14.06
C LYS A 14 6.16 -7.11 -14.53
N ALA A 15 7.04 -7.48 -13.60
CA ALA A 15 8.34 -8.02 -13.97
C ALA A 15 8.09 -9.30 -14.77
N ARG A 16 8.64 -9.38 -15.98
CA ARG A 16 8.92 -10.69 -16.57
C ARG A 16 10.01 -11.28 -15.67
N SER A 17 9.65 -12.31 -14.91
CA SER A 17 10.55 -13.00 -13.99
C SER A 17 11.71 -13.62 -14.78
N ALA A 18 12.84 -12.90 -14.81
CA ALA A 18 14.09 -13.41 -15.38
C ALA A 18 15.08 -13.86 -14.29
N HIS A 19 14.74 -13.70 -13.00
CA HIS A 19 15.59 -14.10 -11.89
C HIS A 19 14.96 -15.27 -11.13
N SER A 20 15.79 -16.23 -10.72
CA SER A 20 15.37 -17.31 -9.84
C SER A 20 14.80 -16.71 -8.55
N ASP A 21 13.68 -17.24 -8.06
CA ASP A 21 12.97 -16.71 -6.89
C ASP A 21 13.85 -16.60 -5.64
N SER A 22 14.88 -17.47 -5.51
CA SER A 22 15.84 -17.44 -4.40
C SER A 22 16.72 -16.18 -4.40
N ASN A 23 17.24 -15.77 -5.55
CA ASN A 23 18.13 -14.61 -5.65
C ASN A 23 17.39 -13.29 -5.33
N ILE A 24 16.19 -13.13 -5.82
CA ILE A 24 15.39 -11.91 -5.55
C ILE A 24 15.04 -11.80 -4.05
N ASN A 25 14.78 -12.92 -3.38
CA ASN A 25 14.46 -12.91 -1.96
C ASN A 25 15.66 -12.50 -1.10
N GLU A 26 16.88 -12.95 -1.44
CA GLU A 26 18.09 -12.51 -0.75
C GLU A 26 18.33 -11.00 -0.92
N ILE A 27 18.11 -10.48 -2.14
CA ILE A 27 18.23 -9.03 -2.39
C ILE A 27 17.19 -8.26 -1.59
N LYS A 28 15.94 -8.72 -1.57
CA LYS A 28 14.87 -8.10 -0.76
C LYS A 28 15.26 -8.06 0.73
N GLN A 29 15.80 -9.13 1.28
CA GLN A 29 16.23 -9.17 2.67
C GLN A 29 17.32 -8.13 2.98
N LYS A 30 18.31 -7.98 2.12
CA LYS A 30 19.35 -6.94 2.26
C LYS A 30 18.76 -5.53 2.22
N VAL A 31 17.73 -5.30 1.40
CA VAL A 31 17.02 -4.00 1.34
C VAL A 31 16.25 -3.77 2.64
N PHE A 32 15.56 -4.78 3.18
CA PHE A 32 14.86 -4.67 4.45
C PHE A 32 15.81 -4.38 5.61
N GLU A 33 16.95 -5.06 5.69
CA GLU A 33 17.99 -4.83 6.69
C GLU A 33 18.57 -3.41 6.58
N ARG A 34 18.96 -2.96 5.37
CA ARG A 34 19.43 -1.59 5.12
C ARG A 34 18.45 -0.53 5.60
N ASP A 35 17.18 -0.77 5.41
CA ASP A 35 16.09 0.16 5.75
C ASP A 35 15.57 -0.03 7.17
N ASP A 36 16.23 -0.88 7.98
CA ASP A 36 15.84 -1.23 9.34
C ASP A 36 14.38 -1.69 9.42
N HIS A 37 13.95 -2.50 8.45
CA HIS A 37 12.58 -3.00 8.32
C HIS A 37 11.51 -1.88 8.42
N THR A 38 11.85 -0.68 7.96
CA THR A 38 11.00 0.51 8.08
C THR A 38 10.49 0.96 6.72
N CYS A 39 9.17 1.03 6.58
CA CYS A 39 8.51 1.55 5.38
C CYS A 39 8.93 2.99 5.09
N LYS A 40 9.50 3.26 3.93
CA LYS A 40 9.95 4.61 3.53
C LYS A 40 8.81 5.58 3.22
N CYS A 41 7.56 5.08 3.09
CA CYS A 41 6.39 5.91 2.81
C CYS A 41 5.61 6.32 4.06
N CYS A 42 5.56 5.47 5.11
CA CYS A 42 4.75 5.76 6.28
C CYS A 42 5.46 5.53 7.62
N GLY A 43 6.71 5.08 7.61
CA GLY A 43 7.47 4.83 8.83
C GLY A 43 7.05 3.59 9.62
N PHE A 44 6.13 2.77 9.10
CA PHE A 44 5.76 1.53 9.77
C PHE A 44 6.94 0.55 9.78
N LYS A 45 7.36 0.16 10.98
CA LYS A 45 8.46 -0.79 11.19
C LYS A 45 7.90 -2.17 11.53
N SER A 46 8.30 -3.17 10.77
CA SER A 46 7.91 -4.57 11.01
C SER A 46 8.83 -5.52 10.24
N GLN A 47 9.13 -6.67 10.80
CA GLN A 47 9.80 -7.76 10.09
C GLN A 47 8.86 -8.54 9.16
N LYS A 48 7.55 -8.31 9.26
CA LYS A 48 6.52 -8.92 8.43
C LYS A 48 5.72 -7.85 7.68
N TYR A 49 4.97 -8.27 6.67
CA TYR A 49 4.06 -7.40 5.92
C TYR A 49 4.77 -6.23 5.22
N GLN A 50 5.98 -6.51 4.72
CA GLN A 50 6.77 -5.57 3.93
C GLN A 50 7.03 -6.15 2.54
N ASP A 51 7.21 -5.27 1.57
CA ASP A 51 7.67 -5.61 0.23
C ASP A 51 8.61 -4.51 -0.28
N VAL A 52 9.20 -4.75 -1.43
CA VAL A 52 10.11 -3.81 -2.07
C VAL A 52 9.41 -3.05 -3.18
N LEU A 53 9.52 -1.72 -3.13
CA LEU A 53 9.12 -0.84 -4.22
C LEU A 53 10.33 -0.55 -5.11
N PHE A 54 10.18 -0.68 -6.42
CA PHE A 54 11.16 -0.28 -7.42
C PHE A 54 10.91 1.17 -7.83
N LYS A 55 11.83 2.08 -7.51
CA LYS A 55 11.66 3.53 -7.74
C LYS A 55 11.39 3.91 -9.20
N ASN A 56 12.04 3.21 -10.12
CA ASN A 56 11.88 3.42 -11.56
C ASN A 56 10.74 2.57 -12.17
N GLY A 57 9.99 1.82 -11.36
CA GLY A 57 8.93 0.93 -11.81
C GLY A 57 9.42 -0.32 -12.57
N ASN A 58 10.73 -0.54 -12.66
CA ASN A 58 11.29 -1.70 -13.36
C ASN A 58 11.77 -2.76 -12.35
N ALA A 59 11.00 -3.81 -12.17
CA ALA A 59 11.32 -4.89 -11.25
C ALA A 59 12.48 -5.81 -11.72
N SER A 60 12.97 -5.62 -12.93
CA SER A 60 14.18 -6.29 -13.42
C SER A 60 15.46 -5.54 -13.03
N ASP A 61 15.36 -4.30 -12.60
CA ASP A 61 16.48 -3.51 -12.09
C ASP A 61 16.61 -3.70 -10.57
N THR A 62 17.32 -4.74 -10.18
CA THR A 62 17.51 -5.14 -8.78
C THR A 62 18.67 -4.43 -8.06
N LYS A 63 19.13 -3.31 -8.59
CA LYS A 63 20.12 -2.48 -7.90
C LYS A 63 19.55 -1.95 -6.58
N ALA A 64 20.34 -2.00 -5.52
CA ALA A 64 19.90 -1.60 -4.18
C ALA A 64 19.38 -0.16 -4.13
N GLU A 65 19.97 0.74 -4.93
CA GLU A 65 19.55 2.16 -5.02
C GLU A 65 18.16 2.33 -5.62
N ASN A 66 17.71 1.37 -6.46
CA ASN A 66 16.39 1.37 -7.07
C ASN A 66 15.31 0.78 -6.15
N MET A 67 15.70 0.11 -5.08
CA MET A 67 14.80 -0.65 -4.22
C MET A 67 14.60 0.03 -2.88
N LEU A 68 13.34 0.12 -2.42
CA LEU A 68 12.95 0.70 -1.13
C LEU A 68 12.00 -0.23 -0.38
N THR A 69 12.19 -0.32 0.93
CA THR A 69 11.24 -1.03 1.80
C THR A 69 9.92 -0.27 1.89
N THR A 70 8.83 -0.95 1.61
CA THR A 70 7.47 -0.43 1.79
C THR A 70 6.60 -1.44 2.53
N CYS A 71 5.65 -0.99 3.32
CA CYS A 71 4.64 -1.89 3.87
C CYS A 71 3.59 -2.23 2.81
N ILE A 72 2.88 -3.34 2.99
CA ILE A 72 1.88 -3.81 2.03
C ILE A 72 0.82 -2.75 1.68
N PHE A 73 0.37 -1.93 2.63
CA PHE A 73 -0.61 -0.88 2.36
C PHE A 73 -0.05 0.21 1.43
N CYS A 74 1.18 0.67 1.70
CA CYS A 74 1.83 1.66 0.84
C CYS A 74 2.17 1.07 -0.52
N HIS A 75 2.66 -0.17 -0.56
CA HIS A 75 3.00 -0.86 -1.80
C HIS A 75 1.79 -0.99 -2.73
N GLN A 76 0.61 -1.30 -2.19
CA GLN A 76 -0.62 -1.44 -2.98
C GLN A 76 -1.02 -0.14 -3.69
N CYS A 77 -0.78 1.03 -3.10
CA CYS A 77 -1.08 2.30 -3.78
C CYS A 77 -0.29 2.49 -5.08
N PHE A 78 0.91 1.95 -5.17
CA PHE A 78 1.72 1.98 -6.40
C PHE A 78 1.36 0.87 -7.39
N ASN A 79 0.45 -0.05 -7.04
CA ASN A 79 0.12 -1.24 -7.81
C ASN A 79 -1.41 -1.47 -7.84
N LEU A 80 -2.17 -0.50 -8.33
CA LEU A 80 -3.64 -0.55 -8.32
C LEU A 80 -4.24 -1.74 -9.09
N ASP A 81 -3.55 -2.21 -10.12
CA ASP A 81 -3.91 -3.41 -10.87
C ASP A 81 -3.87 -4.67 -9.98
N ALA A 82 -2.82 -4.81 -9.15
CA ALA A 82 -2.73 -5.91 -8.19
C ALA A 82 -3.80 -5.82 -7.09
N VAL A 83 -4.12 -4.60 -6.61
CA VAL A 83 -5.22 -4.38 -5.64
C VAL A 83 -6.54 -4.89 -6.18
N SER A 84 -6.81 -4.62 -7.44
CA SER A 84 -8.01 -5.06 -8.13
C SER A 84 -8.06 -6.58 -8.31
N GLU A 85 -6.98 -7.19 -8.79
CA GLU A 85 -6.88 -8.64 -8.96
C GLU A 85 -7.09 -9.38 -7.64
N MET A 86 -6.51 -8.89 -6.55
CA MET A 86 -6.63 -9.48 -5.21
C MET A 86 -7.91 -9.08 -4.47
N ARG A 87 -8.69 -8.14 -4.99
CA ARG A 87 -9.84 -7.53 -4.29
C ARG A 87 -9.49 -7.05 -2.88
N SER A 88 -8.30 -6.48 -2.73
CA SER A 88 -7.71 -6.13 -1.43
C SER A 88 -7.93 -4.68 -1.01
N GLY A 89 -8.59 -3.87 -1.82
CA GLY A 89 -8.85 -2.47 -1.53
C GLY A 89 -9.94 -1.86 -2.40
N LEU A 90 -10.32 -0.65 -2.05
CA LEU A 90 -11.28 0.16 -2.78
C LEU A 90 -10.86 1.64 -2.70
N LEU A 91 -11.44 2.48 -3.55
CA LEU A 91 -11.21 3.91 -3.54
C LEU A 91 -12.18 4.59 -2.57
N ILE A 92 -11.65 5.48 -1.75
CA ILE A 92 -12.43 6.40 -0.92
C ILE A 92 -11.95 7.83 -1.16
N TRP A 93 -12.83 8.80 -0.95
CA TRP A 93 -12.46 10.22 -0.99
C TRP A 93 -12.33 10.74 0.44
N LEU A 94 -11.09 11.03 0.86
CA LEU A 94 -10.77 11.43 2.24
C LEU A 94 -9.67 12.49 2.22
N PRO A 95 -9.96 13.73 1.78
CA PRO A 95 -8.96 14.79 1.65
C PRO A 95 -8.45 15.34 3.00
N GLU A 96 -9.11 14.99 4.10
CA GLU A 96 -8.82 15.53 5.44
C GLU A 96 -7.52 15.00 6.03
N ILE A 97 -7.04 13.84 5.55
CA ILE A 97 -5.79 13.21 6.02
C ILE A 97 -4.93 12.74 4.86
N GLN A 98 -3.64 12.63 5.11
CA GLN A 98 -2.70 12.09 4.14
C GLN A 98 -2.80 10.56 4.05
N GLN A 99 -2.46 10.00 2.90
CA GLN A 99 -2.54 8.55 2.65
C GLN A 99 -1.78 7.72 3.70
N TYR A 100 -0.60 8.15 4.14
CA TYR A 100 0.16 7.43 5.17
C TYR A 100 -0.56 7.43 6.53
N GLN A 101 -1.27 8.51 6.87
CA GLN A 101 -2.08 8.60 8.11
C GLN A 101 -3.26 7.63 8.04
N LEU A 102 -3.94 7.55 6.87
CA LEU A 102 -4.98 6.55 6.65
C LEU A 102 -4.45 5.13 6.84
N HIS A 103 -3.25 4.82 6.39
CA HIS A 103 -2.65 3.49 6.58
C HIS A 103 -2.41 3.16 8.05
N HIS A 104 -2.00 4.14 8.87
CA HIS A 104 -1.87 3.94 10.31
C HIS A 104 -3.23 3.73 10.98
N LEU A 105 -4.23 4.54 10.60
CA LEU A 105 -5.60 4.39 11.08
C LEU A 105 -6.18 3.02 10.71
N ALA A 106 -6.01 2.58 9.47
CA ALA A 106 -6.46 1.28 9.00
C ALA A 106 -5.84 0.13 9.80
N ARG A 107 -4.53 0.20 10.11
CA ARG A 107 -3.88 -0.80 10.98
C ARG A 107 -4.47 -0.81 12.39
N ALA A 108 -4.68 0.36 12.98
CA ALA A 108 -5.28 0.47 14.30
C ALA A 108 -6.70 -0.14 14.32
N ILE A 109 -7.51 0.14 13.31
CA ILE A 109 -8.84 -0.46 13.13
C ILE A 109 -8.73 -1.97 13.00
N TYR A 110 -7.80 -2.48 12.19
CA TYR A 110 -7.61 -3.92 11.99
C TYR A 110 -7.26 -4.63 13.31
N VAL A 111 -6.31 -4.11 14.06
CA VAL A 111 -5.91 -4.67 15.36
C VAL A 111 -7.05 -4.60 16.36
N ALA A 112 -7.74 -3.47 16.43
CA ALA A 112 -8.84 -3.30 17.37
C ALA A 112 -10.04 -4.21 17.05
N ARG A 113 -10.32 -4.49 15.77
CA ARG A 113 -11.43 -5.37 15.35
C ARG A 113 -11.27 -6.82 15.80
N ILE A 114 -10.05 -7.32 15.94
CA ILE A 114 -9.78 -8.67 16.42
C ILE A 114 -9.75 -8.76 17.96
N SER A 115 -9.78 -7.61 18.66
CA SER A 115 -9.96 -7.56 20.10
C SER A 115 -11.43 -7.80 20.46
N GLN A 116 -11.71 -7.91 21.73
CA GLN A 116 -13.07 -8.03 22.25
C GLN A 116 -13.50 -6.74 22.94
N GLY A 117 -14.81 -6.55 23.08
CA GLY A 117 -15.39 -5.48 23.86
C GLY A 117 -15.47 -4.12 23.14
N PRO A 118 -15.57 -3.01 23.90
CA PRO A 118 -15.88 -1.68 23.35
C PRO A 118 -14.92 -1.18 22.29
N MET A 119 -13.66 -1.61 22.34
CA MET A 119 -12.64 -1.24 21.35
C MET A 119 -12.93 -1.84 19.97
N ALA A 120 -13.39 -3.11 19.93
CA ALA A 120 -13.81 -3.74 18.68
C ALA A 120 -15.04 -3.04 18.07
N ASP A 121 -15.98 -2.63 18.90
CA ASP A 121 -17.18 -1.91 18.44
C ASP A 121 -16.82 -0.51 17.91
N ALA A 122 -15.93 0.20 18.58
CA ALA A 122 -15.41 1.47 18.09
C ALA A 122 -14.69 1.31 16.75
N ALA A 123 -13.88 0.28 16.58
CA ALA A 123 -13.19 -0.03 15.34
C ALA A 123 -14.16 -0.35 14.19
N ARG A 124 -15.25 -1.10 14.46
CA ARG A 124 -16.29 -1.35 13.44
C ARG A 124 -16.95 -0.07 12.99
N ARG A 125 -17.37 0.79 13.92
CA ARG A 125 -17.96 2.10 13.57
C ARG A 125 -16.98 2.97 12.78
N SER A 126 -15.71 2.99 13.14
CA SER A 126 -14.70 3.75 12.40
C SER A 126 -14.52 3.22 10.97
N LEU A 127 -14.56 1.91 10.80
CA LEU A 127 -14.51 1.30 9.47
C LEU A 127 -15.75 1.68 8.64
N ASP A 128 -16.94 1.66 9.23
CA ASP A 128 -18.18 2.02 8.53
C ASP A 128 -18.16 3.47 8.06
N VAL A 129 -17.61 4.39 8.86
CA VAL A 129 -17.41 5.79 8.45
C VAL A 129 -16.45 5.89 7.26
N LEU A 130 -15.34 5.18 7.28
CA LEU A 130 -14.39 5.16 6.16
C LEU A 130 -15.04 4.54 4.91
N MET A 131 -15.79 3.47 5.08
CA MET A 131 -16.49 2.80 3.97
C MET A 131 -17.57 3.69 3.36
N GLY A 132 -18.22 4.55 4.14
CA GLY A 132 -19.17 5.55 3.63
C GLY A 132 -18.54 6.55 2.65
N ARG A 133 -17.23 6.81 2.77
CA ARG A 133 -16.50 7.71 1.86
C ARG A 133 -16.35 7.18 0.42
N ARG A 134 -16.79 5.96 0.14
CA ARG A 134 -16.87 5.37 -1.20
C ARG A 134 -17.83 6.13 -2.10
N GLU A 135 -18.95 6.57 -1.55
CA GLU A 135 -19.99 7.23 -2.35
C GLU A 135 -19.43 8.53 -2.94
N GLU A 136 -18.69 9.31 -2.16
CA GLU A 136 -18.04 10.53 -2.68
C GLU A 136 -16.95 10.20 -3.73
N ALA A 137 -16.23 9.09 -3.59
CA ALA A 137 -15.31 8.64 -4.62
C ALA A 137 -16.02 8.30 -5.92
N LYS A 138 -17.17 7.60 -5.87
CA LYS A 138 -18.01 7.31 -7.04
C LYS A 138 -18.54 8.57 -7.71
N GLU A 139 -19.00 9.55 -6.94
CA GLU A 139 -19.48 10.81 -7.47
C GLU A 139 -18.38 11.59 -8.20
N ARG A 140 -17.18 11.64 -7.65
CA ARG A 140 -16.05 12.42 -8.20
C ARG A 140 -15.27 11.71 -9.30
N LEU A 141 -15.06 10.41 -9.17
CA LEU A 141 -14.22 9.60 -10.05
C LEU A 141 -15.02 8.70 -10.99
N GLY A 142 -16.34 8.65 -10.81
CA GLY A 142 -17.21 7.71 -11.51
C GLY A 142 -17.11 6.26 -11.01
N THR A 143 -16.26 5.99 -10.03
CA THR A 143 -16.02 4.63 -9.53
C THR A 143 -15.34 4.61 -8.16
N ASP A 144 -15.57 3.57 -7.39
CA ASP A 144 -14.79 3.20 -6.22
C ASP A 144 -13.91 1.95 -6.44
N ASP A 145 -13.90 1.42 -7.67
CA ASP A 145 -13.10 0.25 -8.04
C ASP A 145 -11.71 0.67 -8.52
N PRO A 146 -10.63 0.25 -7.84
CA PRO A 146 -9.26 0.53 -8.26
C PRO A 146 -8.93 0.02 -9.66
N ARG A 147 -9.65 -1.01 -10.15
CA ARG A 147 -9.46 -1.56 -11.50
C ARG A 147 -9.77 -0.53 -12.59
N ILE A 148 -10.87 0.18 -12.43
CA ILE A 148 -11.28 1.17 -13.42
C ILE A 148 -10.26 2.31 -13.44
N LEU A 149 -9.83 2.79 -12.27
CA LEU A 149 -8.79 3.81 -12.19
C LEU A 149 -7.47 3.30 -12.80
N SER A 150 -7.09 2.06 -12.55
CA SER A 150 -5.86 1.48 -13.13
C SER A 150 -5.91 1.41 -14.66
N MET A 151 -7.07 1.19 -15.24
CA MET A 151 -7.26 1.19 -16.71
C MET A 151 -7.09 2.57 -17.32
N VAL A 152 -7.54 3.62 -16.63
CA VAL A 152 -7.37 5.01 -17.06
C VAL A 152 -5.91 5.47 -16.94
N LEU A 153 -5.18 4.97 -15.94
CA LEU A 153 -3.78 5.33 -15.72
C LEU A 153 -2.78 4.54 -16.60
N LYS A 154 -3.26 3.54 -17.34
CA LYS A 154 -2.41 2.81 -18.31
C LYS A 154 -2.12 3.72 -19.50
N PRO A 155 -0.83 3.92 -19.86
CA PRO A 155 -0.46 4.65 -21.06
C PRO A 155 -0.89 3.94 -22.34
#